data_1acbf7ea41924c1731e49491eea95f13
#
_entry.id   1acbf7ea41924c1731e49491eea95f13
#
_cell.length_a   1.000
_cell.length_b   1.000
_cell.length_c   1.000
_cell.angle_alpha   90.00
_cell.angle_beta   90.00
_cell.angle_gamma   90.00
#
_symmetry.space_group_name_H-M   'P 1'
#
loop_
_entity.id
_entity.type
_entity.pdbx_description
1 polymer ?
#
loop_
_entity_poly.entity_id
_entity_poly.type
_entity_poly.pdbx_seq_one_letter_code
_entity_poly.pdbx_strand_id
1 'polypeptide(L)'
;MAKKIKKILAVTGIRSEYDILFPVIDSLRKHKSFQVQLVVCGAHLSDWHGDTLKDIESDKFDVVEKIDYLLMTNRKTQRAKGIGNLISSLTQTVDRIKPDFILYVGDREESIACSIVANYMNVLAVHIGGGDSVYGNADDPIRFACSELAHVHFTTSQQYADNLIKIGEEPRRVFFSGNPALKNIKDVPSISKKEISKKLDFNLNKYAVIIKHPLSSSKEESYYQMKTTLEAVGEFSKERNIEAVGIFPNTDPGSYDILRAIKEEESNSM
;
A
#
# COMPACT_ATOMS: atom_id res chain seq x y z
N MET A 1 -7.23 21.18 -33.26
CA MET A 1 -8.14 20.40 -32.42
C MET A 1 -7.69 20.49 -30.97
N ALA A 2 -8.55 20.87 -30.03
CA ALA A 2 -8.23 20.88 -28.63
C ALA A 2 -7.92 19.43 -28.19
N LYS A 3 -6.76 19.21 -27.52
CA LYS A 3 -6.37 17.88 -27.05
C LYS A 3 -7.36 17.45 -25.97
N LYS A 4 -8.08 16.36 -26.19
CA LYS A 4 -9.06 15.82 -25.23
C LYS A 4 -8.35 15.51 -23.91
N ILE A 5 -8.84 16.07 -22.80
CA ILE A 5 -8.33 15.76 -21.46
C ILE A 5 -8.60 14.30 -21.17
N LYS A 6 -7.57 13.58 -20.71
CA LYS A 6 -7.66 12.17 -20.36
C LYS A 6 -7.95 12.01 -18.87
N LYS A 7 -8.94 11.18 -18.53
CA LYS A 7 -9.32 10.88 -17.17
C LYS A 7 -8.50 9.70 -16.62
N ILE A 8 -7.86 9.91 -15.48
CA ILE A 8 -7.11 8.89 -14.77
C ILE A 8 -7.84 8.63 -13.45
N LEU A 9 -8.27 7.39 -13.23
CA LEU A 9 -8.78 6.91 -11.96
C LEU A 9 -7.66 6.20 -11.21
N ALA A 10 -7.11 6.82 -10.18
CA ALA A 10 -6.12 6.20 -9.32
C ALA A 10 -6.83 5.52 -8.14
N VAL A 11 -6.33 4.35 -7.72
CA VAL A 11 -6.92 3.57 -6.63
C VAL A 11 -5.85 3.29 -5.58
N THR A 12 -6.20 3.47 -4.31
CA THR A 12 -5.31 3.21 -3.17
C THR A 12 -6.07 2.62 -1.99
N GLY A 13 -5.52 1.61 -1.36
CA GLY A 13 -6.13 0.90 -0.23
C GLY A 13 -5.35 0.97 1.08
N ILE A 14 -4.08 1.32 1.02
CA ILE A 14 -3.21 1.38 2.20
C ILE A 14 -2.14 2.46 2.03
N ARG A 15 -1.64 2.97 3.15
CA ARG A 15 -0.64 4.04 3.20
C ARG A 15 0.62 3.75 2.35
N SER A 16 1.14 2.53 2.41
CA SER A 16 2.35 2.17 1.64
C SER A 16 2.17 2.26 0.12
N GLU A 17 0.96 1.99 -0.39
CA GLU A 17 0.62 2.22 -1.80
C GLU A 17 0.46 3.71 -2.10
N TYR A 18 -0.20 4.44 -1.19
CA TYR A 18 -0.39 5.88 -1.36
C TYR A 18 0.92 6.64 -1.40
N ASP A 19 1.91 6.26 -0.58
CA ASP A 19 3.24 6.87 -0.57
C ASP A 19 3.97 6.71 -1.92
N ILE A 20 3.72 5.61 -2.64
CA ILE A 20 4.24 5.41 -3.99
C ILE A 20 3.41 6.17 -5.03
N LEU A 21 2.09 6.17 -4.87
CA LEU A 21 1.13 6.73 -5.81
C LEU A 21 1.13 8.27 -5.78
N PHE A 22 1.22 8.88 -4.59
CA PHE A 22 1.11 10.31 -4.37
C PHE A 22 2.00 11.16 -5.30
N PRO A 23 3.33 10.96 -5.40
CA PRO A 23 4.16 11.79 -6.26
C PRO A 23 3.82 11.65 -7.75
N VAL A 24 3.27 10.52 -8.14
CA VAL A 24 2.83 10.26 -9.52
C VAL A 24 1.55 11.04 -9.81
N ILE A 25 0.51 10.87 -8.98
CA ILE A 25 -0.79 11.54 -9.20
C ILE A 25 -0.69 13.05 -8.98
N ASP A 26 0.18 13.52 -8.08
CA ASP A 26 0.45 14.94 -7.89
C ASP A 26 1.12 15.57 -9.13
N SER A 27 2.02 14.85 -9.78
CA SER A 27 2.62 15.29 -11.04
C SER A 27 1.61 15.29 -12.19
N LEU A 28 0.78 14.24 -12.25
CA LEU A 28 -0.26 14.11 -13.30
C LEU A 28 -1.33 15.20 -13.18
N ARG A 29 -1.83 15.52 -11.97
CA ARG A 29 -2.87 16.56 -11.78
C ARG A 29 -2.38 17.97 -12.18
N LYS A 30 -1.06 18.21 -12.16
CA LYS A 30 -0.46 19.49 -12.59
C LYS A 30 -0.37 19.59 -14.11
N HIS A 31 -0.54 18.48 -14.84
CA HIS A 31 -0.41 18.46 -16.29
C HIS A 31 -1.76 18.67 -16.99
N LYS A 32 -1.84 19.65 -17.88
CA LYS A 32 -3.08 20.11 -18.56
C LYS A 32 -3.83 19.03 -19.38
N SER A 33 -3.18 17.94 -19.71
CA SER A 33 -3.78 16.83 -20.50
C SER A 33 -4.49 15.79 -19.65
N PHE A 34 -4.40 15.85 -18.31
CA PHE A 34 -4.95 14.84 -17.42
C PHE A 34 -5.91 15.44 -16.40
N GLN A 35 -6.97 14.71 -16.12
CA GLN A 35 -7.84 14.88 -14.97
C GLN A 35 -7.62 13.66 -14.08
N VAL A 36 -7.11 13.85 -12.87
CA VAL A 36 -6.85 12.78 -11.91
C VAL A 36 -7.98 12.74 -10.91
N GLN A 37 -8.57 11.57 -10.74
CA GLN A 37 -9.60 11.26 -9.74
C GLN A 37 -9.12 10.09 -8.89
N LEU A 38 -9.49 10.08 -7.61
CA LEU A 38 -8.99 9.11 -6.64
C LEU A 38 -10.14 8.28 -6.06
N VAL A 39 -9.95 6.97 -6.03
CA VAL A 39 -10.72 6.03 -5.21
C VAL A 39 -9.90 5.69 -3.98
N VAL A 40 -10.47 5.88 -2.82
CA VAL A 40 -9.87 5.53 -1.53
C VAL A 40 -10.61 4.34 -0.97
N CYS A 41 -9.90 3.31 -0.54
CA CYS A 41 -10.54 2.09 -0.06
C CYS A 41 -9.70 1.41 1.04
N GLY A 42 -10.15 0.27 1.49
CA GLY A 42 -9.38 -0.63 2.34
C GLY A 42 -8.95 -0.04 3.68
N ALA A 43 -7.67 -0.18 3.99
CA ALA A 43 -7.09 0.25 5.26
C ALA A 43 -7.17 1.76 5.50
N HIS A 44 -7.27 2.56 4.45
CA HIS A 44 -7.45 4.01 4.59
C HIS A 44 -8.76 4.40 5.28
N LEU A 45 -9.79 3.55 5.20
CA LEU A 45 -11.11 3.77 5.77
C LEU A 45 -11.31 3.07 7.12
N SER A 46 -10.25 2.45 7.66
CA SER A 46 -10.31 1.66 8.88
C SER A 46 -9.67 2.38 10.05
N ASP A 47 -10.44 2.62 11.11
CA ASP A 47 -9.96 3.20 12.38
C ASP A 47 -8.82 2.40 13.02
N TRP A 48 -8.75 1.09 12.75
CA TRP A 48 -7.70 0.20 13.24
C TRP A 48 -6.32 0.45 12.60
N HIS A 49 -6.29 1.12 11.45
CA HIS A 49 -5.07 1.33 10.66
C HIS A 49 -4.64 2.80 10.61
N GLY A 50 -5.13 3.61 11.56
CA GLY A 50 -4.63 4.95 11.81
C GLY A 50 -5.29 6.09 11.03
N ASP A 51 -6.51 5.88 10.48
CA ASP A 51 -7.34 6.93 9.87
C ASP A 51 -6.56 7.80 8.83
N THR A 52 -5.84 7.10 7.95
CA THR A 52 -5.00 7.75 6.93
C THR A 52 -5.80 8.43 5.83
N LEU A 53 -7.13 8.33 5.85
CA LEU A 53 -8.03 9.10 5.01
C LEU A 53 -7.85 10.61 5.20
N LYS A 54 -7.63 11.07 6.43
CA LYS A 54 -7.40 12.49 6.72
C LYS A 54 -6.16 13.06 6.03
N ASP A 55 -5.10 12.27 5.93
CA ASP A 55 -3.88 12.66 5.23
C ASP A 55 -4.19 12.84 3.74
N ILE A 56 -4.91 11.89 3.13
CA ILE A 56 -5.31 11.96 1.73
C ILE A 56 -6.22 13.15 1.45
N GLU A 57 -7.17 13.44 2.32
CA GLU A 57 -8.07 14.59 2.19
C GLU A 57 -7.30 15.92 2.30
N SER A 58 -6.24 15.96 3.13
CA SER A 58 -5.37 17.14 3.24
C SER A 58 -4.61 17.46 1.95
N ASP A 59 -4.33 16.46 1.12
CA ASP A 59 -3.66 16.59 -0.17
C ASP A 59 -4.56 17.14 -1.28
N LYS A 60 -5.87 17.29 -1.01
CA LYS A 60 -6.87 17.94 -1.87
C LYS A 60 -6.97 17.30 -3.27
N PHE A 61 -6.95 15.99 -3.34
CA PHE A 61 -7.33 15.27 -4.55
C PHE A 61 -8.85 15.21 -4.71
N ASP A 62 -9.31 15.03 -5.95
CA ASP A 62 -10.72 14.75 -6.27
C ASP A 62 -11.05 13.29 -5.89
N VAL A 63 -11.41 13.05 -4.62
CA VAL A 63 -11.84 11.74 -4.12
C VAL A 63 -13.27 11.50 -4.60
N VAL A 64 -13.42 10.67 -5.62
CA VAL A 64 -14.71 10.40 -6.29
C VAL A 64 -15.48 9.24 -5.69
N GLU A 65 -14.80 8.38 -4.92
CA GLU A 65 -15.41 7.23 -4.26
C GLU A 65 -14.61 6.77 -3.05
N LYS A 66 -15.31 6.31 -2.02
CA LYS A 66 -14.76 5.63 -0.84
C LYS A 66 -15.37 4.23 -0.78
N ILE A 67 -14.56 3.18 -0.93
CA ILE A 67 -15.04 1.80 -0.98
C ILE A 67 -14.60 1.04 0.27
N ASP A 68 -15.54 0.80 1.16
CA ASP A 68 -15.31 -0.02 2.35
C ASP A 68 -15.52 -1.49 2.01
N TYR A 69 -14.43 -2.21 1.79
CA TYR A 69 -14.43 -3.62 1.41
C TYR A 69 -13.77 -4.55 2.42
N LEU A 70 -13.04 -4.00 3.42
CA LEU A 70 -12.31 -4.79 4.39
C LEU A 70 -13.23 -5.58 5.31
N LEU A 71 -13.02 -6.89 5.36
CA LEU A 71 -13.68 -7.76 6.33
C LEU A 71 -12.69 -8.06 7.47
N MET A 72 -12.89 -7.46 8.63
CA MET A 72 -12.02 -7.61 9.79
C MET A 72 -12.30 -8.93 10.53
N THR A 73 -11.77 -10.03 10.03
CA THR A 73 -11.87 -11.36 10.65
C THR A 73 -10.55 -12.14 10.52
N ASN A 74 -10.28 -13.11 11.42
CA ASN A 74 -9.12 -14.01 11.29
C ASN A 74 -9.34 -15.19 10.33
N ARG A 75 -10.43 -15.19 9.56
CA ARG A 75 -10.75 -16.29 8.63
C ARG A 75 -10.01 -16.10 7.31
N LYS A 76 -9.47 -17.19 6.75
CA LYS A 76 -8.82 -17.18 5.42
C LYS A 76 -9.74 -16.67 4.30
N THR A 77 -11.07 -16.71 4.51
CA THR A 77 -12.07 -16.26 3.52
C THR A 77 -12.18 -14.74 3.40
N GLN A 78 -11.64 -13.97 4.34
CA GLN A 78 -11.86 -12.52 4.39
C GLN A 78 -11.30 -11.80 3.15
N ARG A 79 -10.05 -12.06 2.78
CA ARG A 79 -9.41 -11.40 1.63
C ARG A 79 -10.15 -11.70 0.33
N ALA A 80 -10.44 -12.98 0.07
CA ALA A 80 -11.16 -13.37 -1.15
C ALA A 80 -12.56 -12.75 -1.26
N LYS A 81 -13.31 -12.69 -0.15
CA LYS A 81 -14.62 -12.02 -0.12
C LYS A 81 -14.49 -10.50 -0.28
N GLY A 82 -13.50 -9.90 0.38
CA GLY A 82 -13.20 -8.47 0.26
C GLY A 82 -12.89 -8.07 -1.18
N ILE A 83 -12.05 -8.84 -1.87
CA ILE A 83 -11.76 -8.63 -3.31
C ILE A 83 -13.06 -8.67 -4.13
N GLY A 84 -13.95 -9.64 -3.91
CA GLY A 84 -15.24 -9.73 -4.60
C GLY A 84 -16.10 -8.48 -4.39
N ASN A 85 -16.18 -7.97 -3.15
CA ASN A 85 -16.90 -6.74 -2.83
C ASN A 85 -16.26 -5.52 -3.51
N LEU A 86 -14.93 -5.43 -3.50
CA LEU A 86 -14.19 -4.35 -4.14
C LEU A 86 -14.40 -4.34 -5.65
N ILE A 87 -14.32 -5.50 -6.32
CA ILE A 87 -14.58 -5.62 -7.77
C ILE A 87 -15.98 -5.12 -8.10
N SER A 88 -17.00 -5.54 -7.33
CA SER A 88 -18.38 -5.12 -7.55
C SER A 88 -18.55 -3.60 -7.43
N SER A 89 -18.03 -3.00 -6.37
CA SER A 89 -18.14 -1.56 -6.12
C SER A 89 -17.31 -0.74 -7.11
N LEU A 90 -16.09 -1.17 -7.40
CA LEU A 90 -15.20 -0.52 -8.36
C LEU A 90 -15.78 -0.55 -9.78
N THR A 91 -16.46 -1.63 -10.17
CA THR A 91 -17.14 -1.73 -11.47
C THR A 91 -18.18 -0.62 -11.62
N GLN A 92 -19.00 -0.37 -10.58
CA GLN A 92 -19.99 0.71 -10.61
C GLN A 92 -19.33 2.09 -10.71
N THR A 93 -18.24 2.28 -9.99
CA THR A 93 -17.47 3.53 -10.03
C THR A 93 -16.88 3.78 -11.40
N VAL A 94 -16.26 2.76 -12.01
CA VAL A 94 -15.67 2.86 -13.36
C VAL A 94 -16.75 3.13 -14.41
N ASP A 95 -17.92 2.49 -14.32
CA ASP A 95 -19.03 2.74 -15.25
C ASP A 95 -19.55 4.18 -15.15
N ARG A 96 -19.65 4.72 -13.95
CA ARG A 96 -20.07 6.11 -13.69
C ARG A 96 -19.04 7.14 -14.16
N ILE A 97 -17.76 6.92 -13.83
CA ILE A 97 -16.66 7.88 -14.10
C ILE A 97 -16.21 7.82 -15.55
N LYS A 98 -16.20 6.63 -16.16
CA LYS A 98 -15.70 6.33 -17.50
C LYS A 98 -14.26 6.86 -17.70
N PRO A 99 -13.29 6.37 -16.90
CA PRO A 99 -11.91 6.81 -17.02
C PRO A 99 -11.27 6.29 -18.31
N ASP A 100 -10.27 7.01 -18.83
CA ASP A 100 -9.42 6.51 -19.92
C ASP A 100 -8.36 5.52 -19.38
N PHE A 101 -7.95 5.70 -18.09
CA PHE A 101 -6.95 4.87 -17.43
C PHE A 101 -7.35 4.54 -15.99
N ILE A 102 -7.02 3.32 -15.54
CA ILE A 102 -6.98 2.95 -14.14
C ILE A 102 -5.52 2.78 -13.73
N LEU A 103 -5.09 3.49 -12.68
CA LEU A 103 -3.72 3.50 -12.16
C LEU A 103 -3.70 2.86 -10.77
N TYR A 104 -2.85 1.86 -10.57
CA TYR A 104 -2.71 1.13 -9.31
C TYR A 104 -1.25 0.69 -9.05
N VAL A 105 -0.97 0.29 -7.81
CA VAL A 105 0.39 0.00 -7.32
C VAL A 105 0.45 -1.40 -6.73
N GLY A 106 1.48 -2.17 -7.06
CA GLY A 106 1.87 -3.38 -6.35
C GLY A 106 1.01 -4.60 -6.64
N ASP A 107 0.64 -5.32 -5.59
CA ASP A 107 0.19 -6.71 -5.62
C ASP A 107 -0.91 -7.04 -4.62
N ARG A 108 -1.54 -6.02 -4.07
CA ARG A 108 -2.59 -6.21 -3.06
C ARG A 108 -3.96 -6.45 -3.70
N GLU A 109 -4.97 -6.57 -2.84
CA GLU A 109 -6.36 -6.77 -3.23
C GLU A 109 -6.86 -5.70 -4.19
N GLU A 110 -6.41 -4.47 -3.98
CA GLU A 110 -6.78 -3.32 -4.82
C GLU A 110 -6.23 -3.47 -6.23
N SER A 111 -4.98 -3.92 -6.34
CA SER A 111 -4.30 -4.07 -7.61
C SER A 111 -4.96 -5.13 -8.49
N ILE A 112 -5.26 -6.30 -7.93
CA ILE A 112 -5.92 -7.36 -8.69
C ILE A 112 -7.39 -7.00 -9.03
N ALA A 113 -8.10 -6.32 -8.14
CA ALA A 113 -9.43 -5.82 -8.43
C ALA A 113 -9.42 -4.80 -9.58
N CYS A 114 -8.48 -3.84 -9.55
CA CYS A 114 -8.28 -2.87 -10.63
C CYS A 114 -7.95 -3.55 -11.96
N SER A 115 -7.06 -4.53 -11.97
CA SER A 115 -6.64 -5.28 -13.16
C SER A 115 -7.82 -6.00 -13.80
N ILE A 116 -8.62 -6.71 -13.00
CA ILE A 116 -9.82 -7.43 -13.47
C ILE A 116 -10.85 -6.45 -14.04
N VAL A 117 -11.19 -5.40 -13.29
CA VAL A 117 -12.19 -4.41 -13.70
C VAL A 117 -11.75 -3.70 -14.97
N ALA A 118 -10.49 -3.26 -15.05
CA ALA A 118 -9.93 -2.61 -16.24
C ALA A 118 -10.02 -3.51 -17.47
N ASN A 119 -9.64 -4.77 -17.35
CA ASN A 119 -9.67 -5.73 -18.45
C ASN A 119 -11.08 -5.97 -18.97
N TYR A 120 -12.06 -6.25 -18.09
CA TYR A 120 -13.44 -6.54 -18.52
C TYR A 120 -14.21 -5.32 -18.98
N MET A 121 -13.85 -4.12 -18.52
CA MET A 121 -14.50 -2.87 -18.94
C MET A 121 -13.77 -2.14 -20.09
N ASN A 122 -12.73 -2.73 -20.67
CA ASN A 122 -11.92 -2.15 -21.75
C ASN A 122 -11.34 -0.76 -21.38
N VAL A 123 -10.87 -0.60 -20.15
CA VAL A 123 -10.15 0.57 -19.68
C VAL A 123 -8.67 0.27 -19.64
N LEU A 124 -7.83 1.22 -20.05
CA LEU A 124 -6.37 1.00 -20.01
C LEU A 124 -5.85 0.92 -18.58
N ALA A 125 -5.22 -0.20 -18.24
CA ALA A 125 -4.62 -0.44 -16.93
C ALA A 125 -3.15 0.00 -16.92
N VAL A 126 -2.76 0.76 -15.90
CA VAL A 126 -1.39 1.22 -15.66
C VAL A 126 -0.93 0.65 -14.31
N HIS A 127 0.05 -0.23 -14.34
CA HIS A 127 0.59 -0.91 -13.18
C HIS A 127 1.96 -0.34 -12.76
N ILE A 128 2.07 0.09 -11.52
CA ILE A 128 3.35 0.52 -10.90
C ILE A 128 3.85 -0.58 -9.97
N GLY A 129 5.12 -0.96 -10.09
CA GLY A 129 5.78 -1.92 -9.20
C GLY A 129 5.58 -3.38 -9.61
N GLY A 130 5.28 -3.65 -10.89
CA GLY A 130 5.29 -5.02 -11.44
C GLY A 130 6.69 -5.60 -11.58
N GLY A 131 6.78 -6.94 -11.75
CA GLY A 131 8.02 -7.67 -12.04
C GLY A 131 8.94 -7.94 -10.84
N ASP A 132 8.56 -7.48 -9.64
CA ASP A 132 9.28 -7.73 -8.39
C ASP A 132 8.85 -9.08 -7.81
N SER A 133 9.75 -10.07 -7.83
CA SER A 133 9.47 -11.41 -7.31
C SER A 133 9.67 -11.48 -5.81
N VAL A 134 8.64 -11.91 -5.09
CA VAL A 134 8.66 -12.13 -3.64
C VAL A 134 8.35 -13.60 -3.36
N TYR A 135 9.34 -14.44 -3.46
CA TYR A 135 9.18 -15.89 -3.35
C TYR A 135 8.55 -16.33 -2.02
N GLY A 136 7.57 -17.24 -2.12
CA GLY A 136 6.95 -17.89 -0.97
C GLY A 136 5.74 -17.16 -0.38
N ASN A 137 5.34 -16.03 -0.93
CA ASN A 137 4.13 -15.29 -0.53
C ASN A 137 3.02 -15.37 -1.58
N ALA A 138 1.78 -15.19 -1.13
CA ALA A 138 0.61 -15.09 -2.02
C ALA A 138 0.68 -13.87 -2.95
N ASP A 139 1.46 -12.86 -2.58
CA ASP A 139 1.59 -11.60 -3.30
C ASP A 139 2.34 -11.76 -4.63
N ASP A 140 3.28 -12.70 -4.72
CA ASP A 140 4.07 -12.95 -5.93
C ASP A 140 3.19 -13.32 -7.15
N PRO A 141 2.35 -14.38 -7.11
CA PRO A 141 1.47 -14.68 -8.23
C PRO A 141 0.44 -13.59 -8.51
N ILE A 142 -0.03 -12.86 -7.49
CA ILE A 142 -0.95 -11.74 -7.69
C ILE A 142 -0.27 -10.60 -8.45
N ARG A 143 0.97 -10.25 -8.10
CA ARG A 143 1.74 -9.21 -8.79
C ARG A 143 1.92 -9.50 -10.27
N PHE A 144 2.28 -10.74 -10.61
CA PHE A 144 2.42 -11.15 -12.01
C PHE A 144 1.07 -11.20 -12.73
N ALA A 145 -0.01 -11.67 -12.08
CA ALA A 145 -1.36 -11.61 -12.65
C ALA A 145 -1.80 -10.16 -12.93
N CYS A 146 -1.51 -9.21 -12.03
CA CYS A 146 -1.75 -7.79 -12.24
C CYS A 146 -0.96 -7.26 -13.45
N SER A 147 0.27 -7.71 -13.64
CA SER A 147 1.08 -7.32 -14.78
C SER A 147 0.52 -7.87 -16.09
N GLU A 148 0.18 -9.15 -16.15
CA GLU A 148 -0.42 -9.79 -17.34
C GLU A 148 -1.73 -9.12 -17.80
N LEU A 149 -2.50 -8.56 -16.88
CA LEU A 149 -3.75 -7.85 -17.18
C LEU A 149 -3.53 -6.35 -17.45
N ALA A 150 -2.32 -5.82 -17.22
CA ALA A 150 -2.02 -4.41 -17.42
C ALA A 150 -1.62 -4.08 -18.87
N HIS A 151 -1.76 -2.83 -19.24
CA HIS A 151 -1.42 -2.33 -20.58
C HIS A 151 -0.10 -1.56 -20.58
N VAL A 152 0.27 -0.95 -19.45
CA VAL A 152 1.49 -0.15 -19.28
C VAL A 152 2.09 -0.43 -17.91
N HIS A 153 3.39 -0.59 -17.86
CA HIS A 153 4.12 -0.99 -16.67
C HIS A 153 5.20 0.04 -16.32
N PHE A 154 5.21 0.45 -15.05
CA PHE A 154 6.29 1.25 -14.49
C PHE A 154 6.99 0.45 -13.39
N THR A 155 8.25 0.06 -13.61
CA THR A 155 9.01 -0.78 -12.70
C THR A 155 9.98 0.04 -11.85
N THR A 156 10.24 -0.45 -10.63
CA THR A 156 11.12 0.22 -9.67
C THR A 156 12.60 -0.08 -9.89
N SER A 157 12.92 -1.12 -10.67
CA SER A 157 14.29 -1.46 -11.10
C SER A 157 14.31 -1.97 -12.53
N GLN A 158 15.50 -1.93 -13.16
CA GLN A 158 15.71 -2.52 -14.48
C GLN A 158 15.49 -4.02 -14.46
N GLN A 159 15.93 -4.71 -13.41
CA GLN A 159 15.74 -6.16 -13.27
C GLN A 159 14.26 -6.54 -13.31
N TYR A 160 13.38 -5.73 -12.72
CA TYR A 160 11.93 -5.98 -12.74
C TYR A 160 11.31 -5.71 -14.11
N ALA A 161 11.83 -4.73 -14.85
CA ALA A 161 11.45 -4.53 -16.24
C ALA A 161 11.86 -5.76 -17.09
N ASP A 162 13.07 -6.25 -16.91
CA ASP A 162 13.56 -7.44 -17.61
C ASP A 162 12.75 -8.70 -17.26
N ASN A 163 12.29 -8.83 -16.01
CA ASN A 163 11.43 -9.93 -15.58
C ASN A 163 10.08 -9.89 -16.33
N LEU A 164 9.46 -8.71 -16.46
CA LEU A 164 8.20 -8.57 -17.21
C LEU A 164 8.38 -8.92 -18.69
N ILE A 165 9.46 -8.47 -19.31
CA ILE A 165 9.77 -8.82 -20.70
C ILE A 165 9.99 -10.33 -20.87
N LYS A 166 10.64 -10.99 -19.90
CA LYS A 166 10.85 -12.44 -19.92
C LYS A 166 9.56 -13.26 -19.85
N ILE A 167 8.54 -12.77 -19.18
CA ILE A 167 7.23 -13.45 -19.10
C ILE A 167 6.33 -13.15 -20.29
N GLY A 168 6.74 -12.26 -21.21
CA GLY A 168 6.04 -12.02 -22.47
C GLY A 168 5.56 -10.60 -22.69
N GLU A 169 5.78 -9.67 -21.73
CA GLU A 169 5.38 -8.29 -21.92
C GLU A 169 6.16 -7.61 -23.05
N GLU A 170 5.46 -6.83 -23.87
CA GLU A 170 6.10 -6.10 -24.95
C GLU A 170 7.01 -4.99 -24.39
N PRO A 171 8.30 -4.92 -24.77
CA PRO A 171 9.26 -3.93 -24.25
C PRO A 171 8.79 -2.48 -24.34
N ARG A 172 8.02 -2.14 -25.39
CA ARG A 172 7.49 -0.77 -25.60
C ARG A 172 6.44 -0.35 -24.54
N ARG A 173 5.92 -1.30 -23.74
CA ARG A 173 4.93 -1.05 -22.68
C ARG A 173 5.55 -1.06 -21.29
N VAL A 174 6.83 -1.42 -21.17
CA VAL A 174 7.55 -1.57 -19.91
C VAL A 174 8.55 -0.45 -19.74
N PHE A 175 8.42 0.32 -18.68
CA PHE A 175 9.26 1.48 -18.39
C PHE A 175 9.94 1.34 -17.03
N PHE A 176 11.26 1.39 -16.99
CA PHE A 176 11.99 1.57 -15.74
C PHE A 176 11.89 3.03 -15.29
N SER A 177 11.20 3.30 -14.20
CA SER A 177 10.98 4.64 -13.67
C SER A 177 11.67 4.89 -12.32
N GLY A 178 12.15 3.84 -11.66
CA GLY A 178 12.56 3.90 -10.27
C GLY A 178 11.36 3.87 -9.30
N ASN A 179 11.65 3.92 -8.00
CA ASN A 179 10.59 3.95 -6.98
C ASN A 179 10.12 5.39 -6.73
N PRO A 180 8.85 5.73 -7.06
CA PRO A 180 8.33 7.09 -6.89
C PRO A 180 8.35 7.58 -5.44
N ALA A 181 8.25 6.70 -4.44
CA ALA A 181 8.27 7.06 -3.02
C ALA A 181 9.58 7.76 -2.58
N LEU A 182 10.68 7.53 -3.31
CA LEU A 182 11.96 8.22 -3.04
C LEU A 182 11.85 9.73 -3.20
N LYS A 183 10.90 10.22 -4.01
CA LYS A 183 10.63 11.64 -4.15
C LYS A 183 10.10 12.22 -2.84
N ASN A 184 9.18 11.53 -2.18
CA ASN A 184 8.62 11.97 -0.91
C ASN A 184 9.72 12.09 0.16
N ILE A 185 10.66 11.13 0.22
CA ILE A 185 11.76 11.15 1.19
C ILE A 185 12.68 12.37 0.95
N LYS A 186 12.88 12.78 -0.30
CA LYS A 186 13.73 13.93 -0.64
C LYS A 186 13.03 15.27 -0.41
N ASP A 187 11.74 15.33 -0.66
CA ASP A 187 10.96 16.57 -0.67
C ASP A 187 10.34 16.90 0.69
N VAL A 188 10.22 15.92 1.61
CA VAL A 188 9.67 16.14 2.95
C VAL A 188 10.69 16.89 3.82
N PRO A 189 10.30 18.04 4.42
CA PRO A 189 11.13 18.71 5.39
C PRO A 189 11.47 17.78 6.56
N SER A 190 12.73 17.79 6.99
CA SER A 190 13.13 17.02 8.17
C SER A 190 12.37 17.54 9.40
N ILE A 191 11.64 16.67 10.07
CA ILE A 191 10.98 16.97 11.33
C ILE A 191 12.03 16.82 12.44
N SER A 192 12.13 17.82 13.32
CA SER A 192 13.09 17.77 14.42
C SER A 192 12.70 16.68 15.44
N LYS A 193 13.71 16.10 16.13
CA LYS A 193 13.45 15.15 17.22
C LYS A 193 12.48 15.70 18.28
N LYS A 194 12.58 17.00 18.59
CA LYS A 194 11.71 17.68 19.56
C LYS A 194 10.25 17.70 19.11
N GLU A 195 10.00 17.92 17.83
CA GLU A 195 8.65 17.91 17.26
C GLU A 195 8.06 16.49 17.23
N ILE A 196 8.88 15.49 16.88
CA ILE A 196 8.46 14.09 16.91
C ILE A 196 8.16 13.67 18.34
N SER A 197 9.04 13.98 19.31
CA SER A 197 8.84 13.68 20.73
C SER A 197 7.53 14.30 21.24
N LYS A 198 7.23 15.53 20.84
CA LYS A 198 5.98 16.20 21.24
C LYS A 198 4.74 15.54 20.60
N LYS A 199 4.85 15.09 19.35
CA LYS A 199 3.73 14.41 18.67
C LYS A 199 3.43 13.03 19.25
N LEU A 200 4.47 12.31 19.67
CA LEU A 200 4.36 10.96 20.22
C LEU A 200 4.19 10.95 21.74
N ASP A 201 4.24 12.11 22.38
CA ASP A 201 4.30 12.26 23.87
C ASP A 201 5.39 11.37 24.50
N PHE A 202 6.58 11.38 23.88
CA PHE A 202 7.63 10.43 24.19
C PHE A 202 9.02 11.03 23.95
N ASN A 203 9.97 10.80 24.84
CA ASN A 203 11.31 11.37 24.75
C ASN A 203 12.26 10.55 23.87
N LEU A 204 12.37 10.91 22.61
CA LEU A 204 13.20 10.23 21.62
C LEU A 204 14.69 10.63 21.69
N ASN A 205 15.40 10.31 22.77
CA ASN A 205 16.85 10.54 22.81
C ASN A 205 17.63 9.52 21.97
N LYS A 206 17.55 8.26 22.38
CA LYS A 206 18.08 7.09 21.67
C LYS A 206 16.95 6.07 21.60
N TYR A 207 16.67 5.57 20.42
CA TYR A 207 15.56 4.64 20.24
C TYR A 207 15.86 3.59 19.18
N ALA A 208 15.18 2.45 19.28
CA ALA A 208 15.08 1.42 18.27
C ALA A 208 13.65 1.42 17.71
N VAL A 209 13.49 1.26 16.41
CA VAL A 209 12.17 1.10 15.77
C VAL A 209 11.94 -0.38 15.48
N ILE A 210 10.82 -0.91 15.92
CA ILE A 210 10.38 -2.26 15.63
C ILE A 210 9.27 -2.18 14.59
N ILE A 211 9.50 -2.81 13.44
CA ILE A 211 8.49 -3.01 12.41
C ILE A 211 8.45 -4.51 12.10
N LYS A 212 7.31 -5.15 12.36
CA LYS A 212 7.12 -6.57 12.05
C LYS A 212 5.74 -6.78 11.42
N HIS A 213 5.73 -7.40 10.25
CA HIS A 213 4.54 -7.86 9.58
C HIS A 213 4.42 -9.38 9.68
N PRO A 214 3.20 -9.94 9.72
CA PRO A 214 3.03 -11.38 9.70
C PRO A 214 3.43 -11.95 8.34
N LEU A 215 3.90 -13.19 8.34
CA LEU A 215 3.98 -13.99 7.13
C LEU A 215 2.65 -14.72 6.95
N SER A 216 1.95 -14.46 5.85
CA SER A 216 0.64 -15.06 5.58
C SER A 216 0.69 -16.59 5.53
N SER A 217 1.85 -17.17 5.21
CA SER A 217 2.11 -18.62 5.22
C SER A 217 2.28 -19.21 6.63
N SER A 218 2.67 -18.41 7.63
CA SER A 218 2.96 -18.84 9.01
C SER A 218 2.22 -17.99 10.03
N LYS A 219 0.99 -17.60 9.75
CA LYS A 219 0.20 -16.69 10.60
C LYS A 219 0.02 -17.20 12.04
N GLU A 220 -0.04 -18.51 12.23
CA GLU A 220 -0.18 -19.18 13.52
C GLU A 220 1.03 -18.92 14.45
N GLU A 221 2.18 -18.61 13.90
CA GLU A 221 3.41 -18.30 14.65
C GLU A 221 3.56 -16.80 14.94
N SER A 222 2.73 -15.95 14.36
CA SER A 222 2.89 -14.47 14.39
C SER A 222 2.97 -13.91 15.82
N TYR A 223 2.14 -14.44 16.73
CA TYR A 223 2.17 -14.05 18.13
C TYR A 223 3.52 -14.35 18.79
N TYR A 224 3.98 -15.59 18.69
CA TYR A 224 5.23 -16.02 19.32
C TYR A 224 6.45 -15.35 18.72
N GLN A 225 6.47 -15.16 17.41
CA GLN A 225 7.53 -14.45 16.72
C GLN A 225 7.61 -12.98 17.19
N MET A 226 6.45 -12.31 17.35
CA MET A 226 6.43 -10.94 17.87
C MET A 226 6.85 -10.90 19.33
N LYS A 227 6.37 -11.81 20.15
CA LYS A 227 6.74 -11.91 21.57
C LYS A 227 8.25 -12.07 21.74
N THR A 228 8.87 -13.01 21.03
CA THR A 228 10.33 -13.20 21.03
C THR A 228 11.07 -11.93 20.59
N THR A 229 10.52 -11.21 19.60
CA THR A 229 11.10 -9.94 19.12
C THR A 229 11.04 -8.87 20.23
N LEU A 230 9.91 -8.75 20.92
CA LEU A 230 9.72 -7.77 21.99
C LEU A 230 10.60 -8.08 23.20
N GLU A 231 10.71 -9.34 23.59
CA GLU A 231 11.61 -9.79 24.66
C GLU A 231 13.07 -9.42 24.35
N ALA A 232 13.57 -9.78 23.17
CA ALA A 232 14.94 -9.47 22.74
C ALA A 232 15.22 -7.96 22.67
N VAL A 233 14.27 -7.18 22.14
CA VAL A 233 14.40 -5.72 22.06
C VAL A 233 14.31 -5.10 23.46
N GLY A 234 13.46 -5.64 24.34
CA GLY A 234 13.34 -5.19 25.72
C GLY A 234 14.65 -5.37 26.51
N GLU A 235 15.32 -6.54 26.37
CA GLU A 235 16.64 -6.77 26.95
C GLU A 235 17.69 -5.82 26.39
N PHE A 236 17.77 -5.70 25.06
CA PHE A 236 18.70 -4.80 24.38
C PHE A 236 18.48 -3.33 24.78
N SER A 237 17.24 -2.91 24.91
CA SER A 237 16.87 -1.56 25.29
C SER A 237 17.34 -1.23 26.71
N LYS A 238 17.16 -2.17 27.66
CA LYS A 238 17.65 -2.02 29.04
C LYS A 238 19.17 -1.93 29.08
N GLU A 239 19.88 -2.83 28.39
CA GLU A 239 21.36 -2.85 28.40
C GLU A 239 21.96 -1.57 27.80
N ARG A 240 21.31 -0.99 26.79
CA ARG A 240 21.82 0.18 26.05
C ARG A 240 21.24 1.50 26.50
N ASN A 241 20.29 1.48 27.42
CA ASN A 241 19.53 2.66 27.85
C ASN A 241 18.93 3.42 26.65
N ILE A 242 18.17 2.69 25.84
CA ILE A 242 17.44 3.19 24.68
C ILE A 242 15.95 2.86 24.79
N GLU A 243 15.14 3.62 24.12
CA GLU A 243 13.69 3.38 24.05
C GLU A 243 13.33 2.49 22.87
N ALA A 244 12.23 1.74 22.98
CA ALA A 244 11.70 0.95 21.89
C ALA A 244 10.38 1.54 21.37
N VAL A 245 10.29 1.75 20.05
CA VAL A 245 9.08 2.26 19.38
C VAL A 245 8.55 1.21 18.44
N GLY A 246 7.40 0.61 18.79
CA GLY A 246 6.70 -0.37 17.95
C GLY A 246 5.80 0.32 16.92
N ILE A 247 5.91 -0.11 15.67
CA ILE A 247 4.98 0.30 14.62
C ILE A 247 3.98 -0.83 14.37
N PHE A 248 2.69 -0.49 14.31
CA PHE A 248 1.64 -1.47 14.09
C PHE A 248 1.81 -2.18 12.74
N PRO A 249 1.45 -3.48 12.68
CA PRO A 249 1.57 -4.26 11.45
C PRO A 249 0.58 -3.80 10.37
N ASN A 250 0.76 -4.34 9.16
CA ASN A 250 -0.19 -4.20 8.06
C ASN A 250 -1.50 -4.98 8.31
N THR A 251 -2.34 -5.15 7.27
CA THR A 251 -3.65 -5.82 7.34
C THR A 251 -3.61 -7.33 7.07
N ASP A 252 -2.43 -7.92 6.90
CA ASP A 252 -2.29 -9.32 6.53
C ASP A 252 -2.75 -10.29 7.64
N PRO A 253 -3.17 -11.51 7.31
CA PRO A 253 -3.54 -12.52 8.30
C PRO A 253 -2.43 -12.76 9.32
N GLY A 254 -2.75 -12.68 10.62
CA GLY A 254 -1.80 -12.74 11.72
C GLY A 254 -1.49 -11.37 12.36
N SER A 255 -1.91 -10.26 11.74
CA SER A 255 -1.70 -8.91 12.27
C SER A 255 -2.35 -8.71 13.64
N TYR A 256 -3.53 -9.28 13.86
CA TYR A 256 -4.20 -9.23 15.16
C TYR A 256 -3.36 -9.90 16.27
N ASP A 257 -2.70 -11.00 15.96
CA ASP A 257 -1.86 -11.72 16.90
C ASP A 257 -0.58 -10.93 17.25
N ILE A 258 -0.02 -10.21 16.28
CA ILE A 258 1.08 -9.25 16.51
C ILE A 258 0.62 -8.11 17.42
N LEU A 259 -0.54 -7.50 17.13
CA LEU A 259 -1.09 -6.42 17.95
C LEU A 259 -1.37 -6.87 19.39
N ARG A 260 -1.86 -8.10 19.57
CA ARG A 260 -2.09 -8.69 20.89
C ARG A 260 -0.77 -8.80 21.67
N ALA A 261 0.28 -9.31 21.04
CA ALA A 261 1.60 -9.40 21.68
C ALA A 261 2.15 -8.02 22.09
N ILE A 262 1.99 -7.01 21.25
CA ILE A 262 2.40 -5.62 21.55
C ILE A 262 1.64 -5.08 22.76
N LYS A 263 0.31 -5.20 22.80
CA LYS A 263 -0.53 -4.69 23.88
C LYS A 263 -0.26 -5.39 25.23
N GLU A 264 0.01 -6.69 25.20
CA GLU A 264 0.38 -7.43 26.39
C GLU A 264 1.71 -6.92 26.97
N GLU A 265 2.69 -6.64 26.11
CA GLU A 265 3.98 -6.11 26.55
C GLU A 265 3.88 -4.67 27.07
N GLU A 266 3.11 -3.80 26.44
CA GLU A 266 2.82 -2.45 26.95
C GLU A 266 2.23 -2.51 28.37
N SER A 267 1.30 -3.43 28.62
CA SER A 267 0.67 -3.61 29.93
C SER A 267 1.62 -4.13 31.01
N ASN A 268 2.65 -4.91 30.60
CA ASN A 268 3.66 -5.44 31.53
C ASN A 268 4.77 -4.43 31.84
N SER A 269 4.89 -3.39 31.02
CA SER A 269 5.96 -2.37 31.14
C SER A 269 5.53 -1.12 31.93
N MET A 270 4.23 -0.99 32.22
CA MET A 270 3.65 0.03 33.12
C MET A 270 3.59 -0.46 34.57
#